data_5770aed1126550098342031b9bb43f01
#
_entry.id   5770aed1126550098342031b9bb43f01
#
_cell.length_a   1.000
_cell.length_b   1.000
_cell.length_c   1.000
_cell.angle_alpha   90.00
_cell.angle_beta   90.00
_cell.angle_gamma   90.00
#
_symmetry.space_group_name_H-M   'P 1'
#
loop_
_entity.id
_entity.type
_entity.pdbx_description
1 polymer ?
#
loop_
_entity_poly.entity_id
_entity_poly.type
_entity_poly.pdbx_seq_one_letter_code
_entity_poly.pdbx_strand_id
1 'polypeptide(L)'
;MLRKNFSSTVLFFLLYAFLNSVLGNDEHSPGNEFQDCELCPIMVVIPAGSFSMGGPPVDQGRPYAEGELRLVNIPHHFAAGKFEITYEQWELCVSEERCPAIKRDDWSNGQHPLANVSWKEASEYTKWLAKKTERPYRLLTEAEWEYLATGGISRARFYGLTLVDICHFGNVYDQTAEMTLEYGLES
;
A
#
# COMPACT_ATOMS: atom_id res chain seq x y z
N MET A 1 43.13 -50.71 -15.91
CA MET A 1 43.19 -49.25 -15.80
C MET A 1 42.03 -48.65 -16.59
N LEU A 2 40.91 -48.33 -15.97
CA LEU A 2 39.77 -47.63 -16.60
C LEU A 2 39.85 -46.14 -16.26
N ARG A 3 40.16 -45.31 -17.21
CA ARG A 3 40.04 -43.85 -17.11
C ARG A 3 38.54 -43.49 -17.26
N LYS A 4 37.91 -43.00 -16.20
CA LYS A 4 36.59 -42.37 -16.23
C LYS A 4 36.74 -40.95 -16.81
N ASN A 5 36.28 -40.75 -18.03
CA ASN A 5 36.08 -39.42 -18.58
C ASN A 5 34.88 -38.79 -17.91
N PHE A 6 35.10 -37.85 -16.99
CA PHE A 6 34.05 -36.97 -16.48
C PHE A 6 33.67 -35.99 -17.59
N SER A 7 32.48 -36.15 -18.12
CA SER A 7 31.96 -35.34 -19.20
C SER A 7 31.91 -33.87 -18.82
N SER A 8 32.57 -33.02 -19.60
CA SER A 8 32.60 -31.55 -19.50
C SER A 8 31.23 -30.88 -19.49
N THR A 9 30.19 -31.62 -19.89
CA THR A 9 28.79 -31.16 -19.96
C THR A 9 28.14 -30.99 -18.60
N VAL A 10 28.53 -31.77 -17.58
CA VAL A 10 27.95 -31.68 -16.24
C VAL A 10 28.41 -30.42 -15.50
N LEU A 11 29.65 -29.96 -15.77
CA LEU A 11 30.19 -28.74 -15.17
C LEU A 11 29.51 -27.47 -15.70
N PHE A 12 29.09 -27.49 -16.98
CA PHE A 12 28.40 -26.35 -17.60
C PHE A 12 26.97 -26.17 -17.09
N PHE A 13 26.26 -27.26 -16.80
CA PHE A 13 24.90 -27.20 -16.20
C PHE A 13 24.91 -26.72 -14.74
N LEU A 14 25.92 -27.08 -13.96
CA LEU A 14 26.05 -26.61 -12.57
C LEU A 14 26.44 -25.12 -12.51
N LEU A 15 27.27 -24.62 -13.41
CA LEU A 15 27.57 -23.18 -13.52
C LEU A 15 26.36 -22.35 -13.98
N TYR A 16 25.53 -22.89 -14.88
CA TYR A 16 24.31 -22.20 -15.36
C TYR A 16 23.24 -22.12 -14.26
N ALA A 17 23.09 -23.14 -13.43
CA ALA A 17 22.18 -23.12 -12.27
C ALA A 17 22.63 -22.15 -11.17
N PHE A 18 23.95 -21.98 -10.98
CA PHE A 18 24.50 -21.01 -10.01
C PHE A 18 24.39 -19.55 -10.50
N LEU A 19 24.51 -19.29 -11.82
CA LEU A 19 24.37 -17.93 -12.35
C LEU A 19 22.93 -17.42 -12.31
N ASN A 20 21.93 -18.29 -12.45
CA ASN A 20 20.51 -17.90 -12.35
C ASN A 20 20.05 -17.62 -10.92
N SER A 21 20.75 -18.10 -9.90
CA SER A 21 20.44 -17.79 -8.49
C SER A 21 21.05 -16.46 -8.00
N VAL A 22 21.93 -15.83 -8.77
CA VAL A 22 22.56 -14.55 -8.42
C VAL A 22 21.87 -13.35 -9.06
N LEU A 23 20.99 -13.57 -10.07
CA LEU A 23 20.20 -12.54 -10.72
C LEU A 23 18.70 -12.63 -10.38
N GLY A 24 18.35 -13.25 -9.25
CA GLY A 24 17.00 -13.15 -8.71
C GLY A 24 16.74 -11.68 -8.37
N ASN A 25 15.98 -10.99 -9.21
CA ASN A 25 15.33 -9.74 -8.77
C ASN A 25 14.59 -10.10 -7.49
N ASP A 26 15.08 -9.59 -6.37
CA ASP A 26 14.40 -9.78 -5.09
C ASP A 26 13.07 -9.03 -5.20
N GLU A 27 11.98 -9.79 -5.40
CA GLU A 27 10.63 -9.27 -5.55
C GLU A 27 10.26 -8.32 -4.41
N HIS A 28 10.92 -8.49 -3.28
CA HIS A 28 10.72 -7.70 -2.07
C HIS A 28 11.77 -6.59 -1.86
N SER A 29 12.52 -6.22 -2.90
CA SER A 29 13.38 -5.04 -2.83
C SER A 29 12.57 -3.74 -2.76
N PRO A 30 13.02 -2.74 -1.99
CA PRO A 30 12.34 -1.44 -1.90
C PRO A 30 12.04 -0.83 -3.27
N GLY A 31 10.80 -0.38 -3.43
CA GLY A 31 10.27 0.20 -4.68
C GLY A 31 9.65 -0.81 -5.64
N ASN A 32 9.84 -2.11 -5.43
CA ASN A 32 9.20 -3.13 -6.26
C ASN A 32 7.71 -3.27 -5.92
N GLU A 33 6.93 -3.62 -6.93
CA GLU A 33 5.52 -3.92 -6.82
C GLU A 33 5.30 -5.42 -6.95
N PHE A 34 4.34 -5.96 -6.20
CA PHE A 34 3.93 -7.36 -6.30
C PHE A 34 2.44 -7.52 -6.02
N GLN A 35 1.88 -8.67 -6.37
CA GLN A 35 0.48 -9.01 -6.16
C GLN A 35 0.39 -10.51 -5.84
N ASP A 36 -0.11 -10.87 -4.67
CA ASP A 36 -0.13 -12.26 -4.20
C ASP A 36 -1.23 -13.13 -4.85
N CYS A 37 -2.25 -12.52 -5.46
CA CYS A 37 -3.29 -13.21 -6.24
C CYS A 37 -3.96 -12.24 -7.23
N GLU A 38 -4.70 -12.75 -8.22
CA GLU A 38 -5.31 -11.98 -9.32
C GLU A 38 -6.16 -10.77 -8.85
N LEU A 39 -6.96 -10.93 -7.80
CA LEU A 39 -7.78 -9.87 -7.21
C LEU A 39 -7.25 -9.39 -5.85
N CYS A 40 -6.01 -9.76 -5.48
CA CYS A 40 -5.38 -9.17 -4.30
C CYS A 40 -4.97 -7.72 -4.57
N PRO A 41 -4.79 -6.88 -3.55
CA PRO A 41 -4.24 -5.54 -3.75
C PRO A 41 -2.82 -5.60 -4.31
N ILE A 42 -2.50 -4.66 -5.19
CA ILE A 42 -1.11 -4.42 -5.61
C ILE A 42 -0.38 -3.80 -4.43
N MET A 43 0.74 -4.40 -4.05
CA MET A 43 1.58 -3.98 -2.94
C MET A 43 2.86 -3.33 -3.45
N VAL A 44 3.36 -2.35 -2.72
CA VAL A 44 4.65 -1.69 -2.96
C VAL A 44 5.54 -1.93 -1.75
N VAL A 45 6.79 -2.31 -1.99
CA VAL A 45 7.79 -2.47 -0.93
C VAL A 45 8.34 -1.11 -0.53
N ILE A 46 8.12 -0.73 0.71
CA ILE A 46 8.53 0.54 1.31
C ILE A 46 9.85 0.35 2.05
N PRO A 47 10.86 1.17 1.80
CA PRO A 47 12.15 1.06 2.45
C PRO A 47 12.06 1.33 3.96
N ALA A 48 12.97 0.73 4.72
CA ALA A 48 13.24 1.15 6.09
C ALA A 48 13.77 2.60 6.11
N GLY A 49 13.53 3.31 7.21
CA GLY A 49 14.00 4.69 7.33
C GLY A 49 13.58 5.34 8.64
N SER A 50 13.87 6.62 8.77
CA SER A 50 13.48 7.42 9.92
C SER A 50 12.85 8.72 9.47
N PHE A 51 11.84 9.19 10.17
CA PHE A 51 11.15 10.44 9.87
C PHE A 51 10.71 11.15 11.16
N SER A 52 10.38 12.43 11.06
CA SER A 52 9.78 13.16 12.18
C SER A 52 8.27 13.03 12.09
N MET A 53 7.69 12.28 13.01
CA MET A 53 6.26 12.07 13.18
C MET A 53 5.64 13.16 14.05
N GLY A 54 4.42 13.58 13.73
CA GLY A 54 3.70 14.63 14.45
C GLY A 54 3.83 16.01 13.79
N GLY A 55 3.36 17.03 14.46
CA GLY A 55 3.33 18.39 13.95
C GLY A 55 4.01 19.43 14.85
N PRO A 56 4.49 20.55 14.29
CA PRO A 56 5.00 21.64 15.09
C PRO A 56 3.89 22.27 15.95
N PRO A 57 4.21 22.77 17.16
CA PRO A 57 3.21 23.23 18.14
C PRO A 57 2.38 24.45 17.70
N VAL A 58 2.68 25.08 16.58
CA VAL A 58 2.16 26.40 16.17
C VAL A 58 1.59 26.41 14.76
N ASP A 59 1.20 25.28 14.20
CA ASP A 59 0.57 25.31 12.88
C ASP A 59 -0.93 25.64 13.04
N GLN A 60 -1.29 26.88 12.67
CA GLN A 60 -2.66 27.37 12.70
C GLN A 60 -3.54 26.47 11.83
N GLY A 61 -4.44 25.72 12.46
CA GLY A 61 -5.42 24.85 11.81
C GLY A 61 -5.20 23.35 11.98
N ARG A 62 -4.17 22.91 12.71
CA ARG A 62 -4.06 21.50 13.10
C ARG A 62 -4.85 21.20 14.39
N PRO A 63 -5.59 20.10 14.44
CA PRO A 63 -6.19 19.65 15.68
C PRO A 63 -5.12 19.40 16.74
N TYR A 64 -5.40 19.73 18.00
CA TYR A 64 -4.55 19.42 19.17
C TYR A 64 -4.20 17.92 19.35
N ALA A 65 -4.73 17.06 18.49
CA ALA A 65 -4.52 15.61 18.54
C ALA A 65 -3.20 15.14 17.88
N GLU A 66 -2.53 15.99 17.08
CA GLU A 66 -1.21 15.64 16.56
C GLU A 66 -0.17 15.96 17.64
N GLY A 67 0.47 14.92 18.17
CA GLY A 67 1.51 15.04 19.18
C GLY A 67 2.71 15.87 18.71
N GLU A 68 3.59 16.25 19.66
CA GLU A 68 4.85 16.92 19.36
C GLU A 68 5.72 16.13 18.38
N LEU A 69 6.49 16.83 17.56
CA LEU A 69 7.45 16.22 16.64
C LEU A 69 8.40 15.26 17.38
N ARG A 70 8.42 14.04 16.94
CA ARG A 70 9.31 12.99 17.48
C ARG A 70 9.95 12.22 16.35
N LEU A 71 11.24 11.89 16.50
CA LEU A 71 11.92 11.02 15.56
C LEU A 71 11.41 9.57 15.74
N VAL A 72 10.90 8.99 14.66
CA VAL A 72 10.44 7.60 14.61
C VAL A 72 11.32 6.84 13.61
N ASN A 73 11.76 5.66 14.00
CA ASN A 73 12.52 4.75 13.16
C ASN A 73 11.63 3.59 12.69
N ILE A 74 11.58 3.36 11.40
CA ILE A 74 10.98 2.18 10.75
C ILE A 74 12.14 1.21 10.46
N PRO A 75 12.37 0.21 11.31
CA PRO A 75 13.64 -0.54 11.29
C PRO A 75 13.75 -1.53 10.13
N HIS A 76 12.63 -1.92 9.53
CA HIS A 76 12.59 -2.90 8.44
C HIS A 76 11.75 -2.37 7.29
N HIS A 77 12.06 -2.80 6.05
CA HIS A 77 11.15 -2.60 4.94
C HIS A 77 9.83 -3.33 5.19
N PHE A 78 8.76 -2.81 4.66
CA PHE A 78 7.42 -3.39 4.73
C PHE A 78 6.70 -3.16 3.40
N ALA A 79 5.58 -3.83 3.18
CA ALA A 79 4.76 -3.59 1.99
C ALA A 79 3.48 -2.87 2.37
N ALA A 80 3.04 -1.95 1.52
CA ALA A 80 1.77 -1.26 1.64
C ALA A 80 0.97 -1.37 0.34
N GLY A 81 -0.35 -1.29 0.43
CA GLY A 81 -1.21 -1.19 -0.76
C GLY A 81 -0.84 0.03 -1.58
N LYS A 82 -0.66 -0.16 -2.89
CA LYS A 82 -0.41 0.94 -3.84
C LYS A 82 -1.62 1.86 -3.96
N PHE A 83 -2.80 1.27 -3.85
CA PHE A 83 -4.09 1.94 -3.92
C PHE A 83 -4.95 1.54 -2.73
N GLU A 84 -6.03 2.28 -2.51
CA GLU A 84 -7.10 1.87 -1.61
C GLU A 84 -7.70 0.54 -2.09
N ILE A 85 -8.25 -0.24 -1.15
CA ILE A 85 -8.99 -1.46 -1.47
C ILE A 85 -10.23 -1.09 -2.27
N THR A 86 -10.44 -1.74 -3.41
CA THR A 86 -11.60 -1.51 -4.27
C THR A 86 -12.82 -2.35 -3.85
N TYR A 87 -14.01 -1.97 -4.33
CA TYR A 87 -15.22 -2.78 -4.13
C TYR A 87 -15.04 -4.20 -4.66
N GLU A 88 -14.41 -4.40 -5.82
CA GLU A 88 -14.19 -5.72 -6.40
C GLU A 88 -13.30 -6.61 -5.52
N GLN A 89 -12.22 -6.03 -4.97
CA GLN A 89 -11.34 -6.74 -4.03
C GLN A 89 -12.07 -7.12 -2.74
N TRP A 90 -12.96 -6.26 -2.26
CA TRP A 90 -13.79 -6.54 -1.09
C TRP A 90 -14.83 -7.62 -1.38
N GLU A 91 -15.50 -7.55 -2.52
CA GLU A 91 -16.51 -8.53 -2.96
C GLU A 91 -15.95 -9.95 -3.02
N LEU A 92 -14.66 -10.13 -3.29
CA LEU A 92 -14.00 -11.43 -3.19
C LEU A 92 -14.06 -11.98 -1.76
N CYS A 93 -13.79 -11.14 -0.76
CA CYS A 93 -13.91 -11.52 0.66
C CYS A 93 -15.37 -11.81 1.06
N VAL A 94 -16.33 -11.05 0.52
CA VAL A 94 -17.77 -11.27 0.73
C VAL A 94 -18.20 -12.60 0.13
N SER A 95 -17.74 -12.94 -1.07
CA SER A 95 -18.08 -14.20 -1.74
C SER A 95 -17.57 -15.43 -1.00
N GLU A 96 -16.52 -15.29 -0.22
CA GLU A 96 -15.97 -16.33 0.67
C GLU A 96 -16.61 -16.30 2.08
N GLU A 97 -17.66 -15.51 2.29
CA GLU A 97 -18.39 -15.36 3.57
C GLU A 97 -17.51 -14.90 4.74
N ARG A 98 -16.48 -14.09 4.46
CA ARG A 98 -15.53 -13.58 5.47
C ARG A 98 -15.69 -12.10 5.77
N CYS A 99 -16.25 -11.32 4.83
CA CYS A 99 -16.54 -9.92 4.99
C CYS A 99 -18.06 -9.66 4.84
N PRO A 100 -18.60 -8.62 5.48
CA PRO A 100 -19.97 -8.22 5.25
C PRO A 100 -20.12 -7.57 3.87
N ALA A 101 -21.28 -7.73 3.26
CA ALA A 101 -21.64 -6.98 2.07
C ALA A 101 -21.76 -5.48 2.40
N ILE A 102 -21.08 -4.65 1.62
CA ILE A 102 -21.15 -3.19 1.71
C ILE A 102 -22.01 -2.68 0.56
N LYS A 103 -22.97 -1.80 0.89
CA LYS A 103 -23.77 -1.16 -0.16
C LYS A 103 -22.87 -0.21 -0.95
N ARG A 104 -22.86 -0.43 -2.26
CA ARG A 104 -22.17 0.44 -3.20
C ARG A 104 -23.09 1.56 -3.64
N ASP A 105 -22.57 2.76 -3.80
CA ASP A 105 -23.31 3.87 -4.37
C ASP A 105 -23.56 3.65 -5.86
N ASP A 106 -24.65 4.19 -6.40
CA ASP A 106 -25.09 3.96 -7.78
C ASP A 106 -24.07 4.46 -8.83
N TRP A 107 -23.25 5.46 -8.47
CA TRP A 107 -22.20 6.03 -9.33
C TRP A 107 -20.88 5.25 -9.28
N SER A 108 -20.69 4.37 -8.31
CA SER A 108 -19.44 3.62 -8.13
C SER A 108 -19.45 2.31 -8.92
N ASN A 109 -18.28 1.90 -9.40
CA ASN A 109 -18.05 0.59 -10.00
C ASN A 109 -17.09 -0.25 -9.16
N GLY A 110 -16.81 -1.49 -9.59
CA GLY A 110 -15.94 -2.41 -8.86
C GLY A 110 -14.53 -1.90 -8.61
N GLN A 111 -14.01 -1.02 -9.46
CA GLN A 111 -12.65 -0.47 -9.40
C GLN A 111 -12.55 0.80 -8.52
N HIS A 112 -13.68 1.37 -8.09
CA HIS A 112 -13.64 2.50 -7.17
C HIS A 112 -13.18 2.07 -5.76
N PRO A 113 -12.53 2.99 -5.02
CA PRO A 113 -12.17 2.75 -3.62
C PRO A 113 -13.40 2.40 -2.79
N LEU A 114 -13.23 1.42 -1.92
CA LEU A 114 -14.28 1.00 -0.97
C LEU A 114 -14.48 2.08 0.10
N ALA A 115 -15.73 2.49 0.28
CA ALA A 115 -16.13 3.45 1.31
C ALA A 115 -17.02 2.81 2.39
N ASN A 116 -17.26 3.53 3.48
CA ASN A 116 -18.15 3.15 4.57
C ASN A 116 -17.76 1.85 5.30
N VAL A 117 -16.46 1.62 5.48
CA VAL A 117 -15.89 0.47 6.18
C VAL A 117 -15.41 0.90 7.56
N SER A 118 -15.83 0.19 8.59
CA SER A 118 -15.31 0.37 9.95
C SER A 118 -13.91 -0.22 10.09
N TRP A 119 -13.16 0.26 11.09
CA TRP A 119 -11.85 -0.32 11.43
C TRP A 119 -11.91 -1.82 11.70
N LYS A 120 -13.00 -2.30 12.35
CA LYS A 120 -13.18 -3.73 12.62
C LYS A 120 -13.31 -4.53 11.33
N GLU A 121 -14.12 -4.07 10.40
CA GLU A 121 -14.32 -4.73 9.09
C GLU A 121 -13.03 -4.72 8.27
N ALA A 122 -12.31 -3.60 8.23
CA ALA A 122 -10.99 -3.53 7.59
C ALA A 122 -9.98 -4.51 8.22
N SER A 123 -10.01 -4.65 9.55
CA SER A 123 -9.17 -5.63 10.27
C SER A 123 -9.54 -7.07 9.93
N GLU A 124 -10.83 -7.39 9.80
CA GLU A 124 -11.27 -8.75 9.37
C GLU A 124 -10.86 -9.05 7.91
N TYR A 125 -10.96 -8.05 7.02
CA TYR A 125 -10.46 -8.17 5.64
C TYR A 125 -8.97 -8.52 5.61
N THR A 126 -8.13 -7.80 6.36
CA THR A 126 -6.69 -8.09 6.39
C THR A 126 -6.37 -9.47 6.96
N LYS A 127 -7.11 -9.94 7.96
CA LYS A 127 -6.98 -11.31 8.48
C LYS A 127 -7.37 -12.38 7.47
N TRP A 128 -8.47 -12.14 6.74
CA TRP A 128 -8.88 -13.02 5.64
C TRP A 128 -7.82 -13.07 4.55
N LEU A 129 -7.30 -11.90 4.12
CA LEU A 129 -6.27 -11.80 3.10
C LEU A 129 -4.98 -12.50 3.54
N ALA A 130 -4.57 -12.31 4.81
CA ALA A 130 -3.42 -13.01 5.37
C ALA A 130 -3.55 -14.52 5.32
N LYS A 131 -4.75 -15.05 5.62
CA LYS A 131 -5.02 -16.48 5.54
C LYS A 131 -5.05 -16.99 4.09
N LYS A 132 -5.61 -16.19 3.17
CA LYS A 132 -5.74 -16.54 1.76
C LYS A 132 -4.39 -16.62 1.06
N THR A 133 -3.49 -15.70 1.37
CA THR A 133 -2.19 -15.54 0.71
C THR A 133 -1.03 -16.18 1.47
N GLU A 134 -1.27 -16.63 2.70
CA GLU A 134 -0.23 -17.09 3.65
C GLU A 134 0.84 -16.01 3.93
N ARG A 135 0.47 -14.72 3.77
CA ARG A 135 1.32 -13.57 4.02
C ARG A 135 0.81 -12.77 5.23
N PRO A 136 1.67 -12.07 5.97
CA PRO A 136 1.29 -11.38 7.21
C PRO A 136 0.58 -10.03 6.95
N TYR A 137 -0.51 -10.03 6.19
CA TYR A 137 -1.33 -8.84 5.97
C TYR A 137 -1.94 -8.32 7.26
N ARG A 138 -1.89 -7.03 7.44
CA ARG A 138 -2.45 -6.30 8.59
C ARG A 138 -2.73 -4.85 8.23
N LEU A 139 -3.45 -4.14 9.05
CA LEU A 139 -3.52 -2.69 8.96
C LEU A 139 -2.15 -2.08 9.31
N LEU A 140 -1.82 -0.96 8.69
CA LEU A 140 -0.64 -0.18 9.03
C LEU A 140 -0.76 0.36 10.45
N THR A 141 0.37 0.51 11.13
CA THR A 141 0.45 1.33 12.33
C THR A 141 0.35 2.80 11.95
N GLU A 142 0.01 3.65 12.93
CA GLU A 142 -0.02 5.11 12.73
C GLU A 142 1.32 5.63 12.19
N ALA A 143 2.44 5.15 12.73
CA ALA A 143 3.76 5.55 12.28
C ALA A 143 4.07 5.11 10.84
N GLU A 144 3.70 3.91 10.44
CA GLU A 144 3.87 3.43 9.06
C GLU A 144 2.99 4.22 8.10
N TRP A 145 1.77 4.55 8.50
CA TRP A 145 0.85 5.35 7.70
C TRP A 145 1.38 6.76 7.48
N GLU A 146 1.83 7.45 8.54
CA GLU A 146 2.38 8.80 8.43
C GLU A 146 3.70 8.81 7.65
N TYR A 147 4.54 7.76 7.83
CA TYR A 147 5.75 7.58 7.03
C TYR A 147 5.46 7.51 5.53
N LEU A 148 4.42 6.78 5.13
CA LEU A 148 3.95 6.73 3.75
C LEU A 148 3.39 8.06 3.28
N ALA A 149 2.49 8.68 4.05
CA ALA A 149 1.84 9.92 3.70
C ALA A 149 2.83 11.09 3.50
N THR A 150 3.97 11.04 4.20
CA THR A 150 5.04 12.03 4.05
C THR A 150 6.12 11.64 3.04
N GLY A 151 6.06 10.41 2.51
CA GLY A 151 7.12 9.86 1.64
C GLY A 151 8.46 9.70 2.37
N GLY A 152 8.42 9.47 3.70
CA GLY A 152 9.62 9.38 4.53
C GLY A 152 10.38 10.71 4.70
N ILE A 153 9.80 11.83 4.27
CA ILE A 153 10.41 13.15 4.37
C ILE A 153 9.78 13.90 5.56
N SER A 154 10.59 14.48 6.42
CA SER A 154 10.13 15.31 7.53
C SER A 154 9.56 16.65 7.02
N ARG A 155 8.43 16.60 6.33
CA ARG A 155 7.68 17.75 5.83
C ARG A 155 6.24 17.67 6.32
N ALA A 156 5.66 18.84 6.59
CA ALA A 156 4.26 18.92 7.00
C ALA A 156 3.29 18.36 5.94
N ARG A 157 3.67 18.41 4.66
CA ARG A 157 2.83 17.97 3.54
C ARG A 157 3.71 17.48 2.38
N PHE A 158 3.39 16.35 1.79
CA PHE A 158 4.12 15.76 0.66
C PHE A 158 4.01 16.61 -0.63
N TYR A 159 2.91 17.33 -0.81
CA TYR A 159 2.62 18.14 -2.00
C TYR A 159 3.19 19.57 -1.97
N GLY A 160 3.95 19.96 -0.93
CA GLY A 160 4.56 21.28 -0.86
C GLY A 160 3.90 22.25 0.13
N LEU A 161 4.15 23.54 -0.05
CA LEU A 161 3.72 24.59 0.90
C LEU A 161 2.36 25.21 0.56
N THR A 162 1.83 24.99 -0.65
CA THR A 162 0.60 25.63 -1.12
C THR A 162 -0.52 24.61 -1.33
N LEU A 163 -1.75 24.99 -1.00
CA LEU A 163 -2.93 24.17 -1.25
C LEU A 163 -3.28 24.04 -2.75
N VAL A 164 -2.71 24.91 -3.58
CA VAL A 164 -2.98 24.96 -5.04
C VAL A 164 -2.54 23.66 -5.74
N ASP A 165 -1.51 23.02 -5.21
CA ASP A 165 -0.92 21.83 -5.84
C ASP A 165 -1.62 20.53 -5.43
N ILE A 166 -2.50 20.55 -4.42
CA ILE A 166 -3.10 19.31 -3.85
C ILE A 166 -3.92 18.53 -4.88
N CYS A 167 -4.60 19.22 -5.79
CA CYS A 167 -5.42 18.59 -6.84
C CYS A 167 -4.60 17.76 -7.85
N HIS A 168 -3.27 17.94 -7.91
CA HIS A 168 -2.38 17.12 -8.72
C HIS A 168 -2.06 15.77 -8.06
N PHE A 169 -2.32 15.64 -6.77
CA PHE A 169 -1.90 14.50 -5.95
C PHE A 169 -3.05 13.70 -5.36
N GLY A 170 -4.26 14.22 -5.38
CA GLY A 170 -5.40 13.52 -4.81
C GLY A 170 -6.74 14.10 -5.22
N ASN A 171 -7.78 13.29 -5.04
CA ASN A 171 -9.16 13.72 -5.19
C ASN A 171 -9.58 14.45 -3.91
N VAL A 172 -9.79 15.75 -4.02
CA VAL A 172 -10.13 16.63 -2.89
C VAL A 172 -11.43 17.36 -3.18
N TYR A 173 -12.09 17.80 -2.10
CA TYR A 173 -13.27 18.66 -2.22
C TYR A 173 -12.82 20.03 -2.75
N ASP A 174 -13.10 20.28 -4.03
CA ASP A 174 -12.81 21.52 -4.72
C ASP A 174 -14.11 22.19 -5.23
N GLN A 175 -13.97 23.28 -5.99
CA GLN A 175 -15.12 23.99 -6.55
C GLN A 175 -15.97 23.12 -7.48
N THR A 176 -15.37 22.17 -8.18
CA THR A 176 -16.10 21.24 -9.06
C THR A 176 -16.96 20.28 -8.24
N ALA A 177 -16.40 19.73 -7.16
CA ALA A 177 -17.14 18.88 -6.23
C ALA A 177 -18.27 19.65 -5.54
N GLU A 178 -18.03 20.91 -5.14
CA GLU A 178 -19.04 21.80 -4.56
C GLU A 178 -20.23 22.02 -5.52
N MET A 179 -19.93 22.36 -6.76
CA MET A 179 -20.97 22.56 -7.78
C MET A 179 -21.76 21.27 -8.06
N THR A 180 -21.09 20.13 -8.13
CA THR A 180 -21.73 18.84 -8.38
C THR A 180 -22.69 18.47 -7.25
N LEU A 181 -22.31 18.68 -6.00
CA LEU A 181 -23.14 18.38 -4.83
C LEU A 181 -24.28 19.38 -4.66
N GLU A 182 -24.06 20.67 -4.93
CA GLU A 182 -25.06 21.72 -4.74
C GLU A 182 -26.13 21.72 -5.86
N TYR A 183 -25.74 21.45 -7.09
CA TYR A 183 -26.66 21.53 -8.26
C TYR A 183 -27.08 20.16 -8.78
N GLY A 184 -26.64 19.04 -8.18
CA GLY A 184 -27.01 17.69 -8.60
C GLY A 184 -26.62 17.36 -10.04
N LEU A 185 -25.55 17.96 -10.54
CA LEU A 185 -25.05 17.70 -11.88
C LEU A 185 -24.43 16.30 -11.87
N GLU A 186 -25.18 15.33 -12.37
CA GLU A 186 -24.66 14.00 -12.65
C GLU A 186 -23.56 14.10 -13.74
N SER A 187 -22.41 13.53 -13.46
CA SER A 187 -21.28 13.43 -14.38
C SER A 187 -21.46 12.31 -15.38
#